data_5c449e89d4061f6e00b3dffe4bb25a02
#
_entry.id   5c449e89d4061f6e00b3dffe4bb25a02
#
_cell.length_a   1.000
_cell.length_b   1.000
_cell.length_c   1.000
_cell.angle_alpha   90.00
_cell.angle_beta   90.00
_cell.angle_gamma   90.00
#
_symmetry.space_group_name_H-M   'P 1'
#
loop_
_entity.id
_entity.type
_entity.pdbx_description
1 polymer ?
#
loop_
_entity_poly.entity_id
_entity_poly.type
_entity_poly.pdbx_seq_one_letter_code
_entity_poly.pdbx_strand_id
1 'polypeptide(L)'
;MEIKIALAGNPNCGKTTLFNALTGSNQFVGNWPGVTVEKKEGKLKGHKDVVIMDLPGIYSLSPYTLEEVVARNYLISERPDAILNIIDGTNLERNLYLTTQLVELGIPVVVAINMMDVVKKNGDKINTDQLAKELGCQVCEISALKGTGIKEAAELAVKAAESKVPMVPQHSFNGVVEHAIAHIEEAFLNDVAEEQQRWYAIKIFERDEKVIEQLGMSEQVKTHIEKDICAAEKEMDDDSESIITNERYIYIASIIKD
;
A
#
# COMPACT_ATOMS: atom_id res chain seq x y z
N MET A 1 13.72 -20.99 -4.20
CA MET A 1 13.11 -19.85 -4.88
C MET A 1 13.16 -18.66 -3.92
N GLU A 2 13.71 -17.55 -4.32
CA GLU A 2 13.85 -16.38 -3.46
C GLU A 2 12.49 -15.70 -3.25
N ILE A 3 12.17 -15.38 -2.00
CA ILE A 3 10.97 -14.64 -1.62
C ILE A 3 11.36 -13.18 -1.39
N LYS A 4 10.62 -12.28 -1.99
CA LYS A 4 10.82 -10.83 -1.84
C LYS A 4 9.66 -10.22 -1.06
N ILE A 5 9.99 -9.55 0.04
CA ILE A 5 9.04 -8.82 0.88
C ILE A 5 9.41 -7.34 0.87
N ALA A 6 8.48 -6.48 0.50
CA ALA A 6 8.67 -5.04 0.57
C ALA A 6 8.25 -4.53 1.95
N LEU A 7 9.11 -3.74 2.58
CA LEU A 7 8.81 -3.03 3.81
C LEU A 7 8.38 -1.60 3.46
N ALA A 8 7.14 -1.25 3.75
CA ALA A 8 6.54 0.03 3.39
C ALA A 8 5.96 0.73 4.63
N GLY A 9 6.05 2.04 4.66
CA GLY A 9 5.50 2.85 5.75
C GLY A 9 5.78 4.33 5.58
N ASN A 10 5.11 5.13 6.39
CA ASN A 10 5.33 6.58 6.42
C ASN A 10 6.72 6.91 6.97
N PRO A 11 7.27 8.09 6.63
CA PRO A 11 8.45 8.59 7.30
C PRO A 11 8.25 8.64 8.83
N ASN A 12 9.27 8.27 9.58
CA ASN A 12 9.27 8.30 11.06
C ASN A 12 8.26 7.33 11.74
N CYS A 13 7.80 6.31 11.05
CA CYS A 13 6.96 5.27 11.67
C CYS A 13 7.74 4.15 12.37
N GLY A 14 9.07 4.22 12.36
CA GLY A 14 9.95 3.19 12.94
C GLY A 14 10.43 2.15 11.93
N LYS A 15 10.28 2.41 10.64
CA LYS A 15 10.62 1.48 9.56
C LYS A 15 12.10 1.10 9.55
N THR A 16 13.03 2.05 9.75
CA THR A 16 14.47 1.79 9.81
C THR A 16 14.82 0.86 10.98
N THR A 17 14.25 1.09 12.15
CA THR A 17 14.46 0.25 13.32
C THR A 17 13.96 -1.18 13.06
N LEU A 18 12.79 -1.32 12.45
CA LEU A 18 12.25 -2.62 12.09
C LEU A 18 13.12 -3.32 11.05
N PHE A 19 13.53 -2.62 10.00
CA PHE A 19 14.39 -3.18 8.96
C PHE A 19 15.70 -3.73 9.55
N ASN A 20 16.36 -2.96 10.43
CA ASN A 20 17.58 -3.38 11.10
C ASN A 20 17.34 -4.61 12.00
N ALA A 21 16.21 -4.67 12.70
CA ALA A 21 15.87 -5.81 13.54
C ALA A 21 15.59 -7.07 12.71
N LEU A 22 14.97 -6.94 11.53
CA LEU A 22 14.66 -8.05 10.64
C LEU A 22 15.91 -8.63 9.95
N THR A 23 16.85 -7.77 9.56
CA THR A 23 17.98 -8.17 8.69
C THR A 23 19.32 -8.25 9.42
N GLY A 24 19.51 -7.51 10.51
CA GLY A 24 20.77 -7.45 11.24
C GLY A 24 21.91 -6.91 10.38
N SER A 25 23.02 -7.64 10.31
CA SER A 25 24.20 -7.26 9.51
C SER A 25 24.11 -7.64 8.04
N ASN A 26 23.07 -8.35 7.64
CA ASN A 26 22.90 -8.87 6.28
C ASN A 26 22.21 -7.85 5.36
N GLN A 27 22.77 -6.65 5.28
CA GLN A 27 22.21 -5.54 4.50
C GLN A 27 23.12 -5.15 3.34
N PHE A 28 22.48 -4.80 2.24
CA PHE A 28 23.11 -4.13 1.10
C PHE A 28 22.53 -2.72 0.97
N VAL A 29 23.40 -1.72 0.85
CA VAL A 29 23.03 -0.31 0.74
C VAL A 29 23.57 0.26 -0.55
N GLY A 30 22.74 0.94 -1.30
CA GLY A 30 23.10 1.62 -2.56
C GLY A 30 22.10 2.71 -2.88
N ASN A 31 21.98 3.04 -4.13
CA ASN A 31 20.95 3.96 -4.62
C ASN A 31 20.03 3.25 -5.61
N TRP A 32 18.78 3.69 -5.67
CA TRP A 32 17.87 3.28 -6.72
C TRP A 32 18.41 3.72 -8.09
N PRO A 33 18.25 2.92 -9.15
CA PRO A 33 18.83 3.23 -10.46
C PRO A 33 18.45 4.63 -10.97
N GLY A 34 19.47 5.41 -11.33
CA GLY A 34 19.29 6.72 -11.95
C GLY A 34 18.85 7.85 -11.00
N VAL A 35 18.78 7.60 -9.71
CA VAL A 35 18.31 8.60 -8.72
C VAL A 35 19.18 8.58 -7.45
N THR A 36 19.05 9.63 -6.64
CA THR A 36 19.80 9.78 -5.38
C THR A 36 19.11 9.17 -4.16
N VAL A 37 17.96 8.52 -4.37
CA VAL A 37 17.21 7.86 -3.29
C VAL A 37 17.93 6.59 -2.86
N GLU A 38 18.16 6.47 -1.56
CA GLU A 38 18.84 5.33 -0.96
C GLU A 38 18.02 4.04 -1.10
N LYS A 39 18.69 2.97 -1.53
CA LYS A 39 18.13 1.63 -1.65
C LYS A 39 18.77 0.73 -0.61
N LYS A 40 17.94 0.13 0.23
CA LYS A 40 18.38 -0.85 1.24
C LYS A 40 17.64 -2.16 1.04
N GLU A 41 18.39 -3.24 1.01
CA GLU A 41 17.82 -4.58 1.02
C GLU A 41 18.65 -5.48 1.95
N GLY A 42 18.06 -6.53 2.44
CA GLY A 42 18.75 -7.46 3.31
C GLY A 42 18.03 -8.78 3.44
N LYS A 43 18.75 -9.80 3.85
CA LYS A 43 18.17 -11.12 4.11
C LYS A 43 17.53 -11.15 5.49
N LEU A 44 16.34 -11.74 5.56
CA LEU A 44 15.65 -11.93 6.82
C LEU A 44 16.41 -12.91 7.71
N LYS A 45 16.62 -12.55 8.96
CA LYS A 45 17.22 -13.46 9.96
C LYS A 45 16.43 -14.76 10.07
N GLY A 46 17.12 -15.88 9.98
CA GLY A 46 16.51 -17.19 10.09
C GLY A 46 15.84 -17.71 8.80
N HIS A 47 15.83 -16.91 7.74
CA HIS A 47 15.26 -17.26 6.44
C HIS A 47 16.20 -16.85 5.31
N LYS A 48 17.07 -17.75 4.90
CA LYS A 48 18.11 -17.45 3.89
C LYS A 48 17.55 -17.08 2.51
N ASP A 49 16.35 -17.55 2.20
CA ASP A 49 15.69 -17.36 0.91
C ASP A 49 14.74 -16.15 0.89
N VAL A 50 14.68 -15.37 1.97
CA VAL A 50 13.80 -14.22 2.08
C VAL A 50 14.61 -12.93 2.08
N VAL A 51 14.33 -12.06 1.10
CA VAL A 51 14.92 -10.73 0.99
C VAL A 51 13.88 -9.69 1.39
N ILE A 52 14.27 -8.78 2.26
CA ILE A 52 13.47 -7.61 2.65
C ILE A 52 13.98 -6.41 1.87
N MET A 53 13.10 -5.79 1.11
CA MET A 53 13.38 -4.53 0.41
C MET A 53 12.82 -3.38 1.24
N ASP A 54 13.68 -2.51 1.73
CA ASP A 54 13.26 -1.32 2.46
C ASP A 54 12.90 -0.21 1.46
N LEU A 55 11.60 0.06 1.31
CA LEU A 55 11.14 1.14 0.44
C LEU A 55 11.36 2.50 1.11
N PRO A 56 11.51 3.57 0.32
CA PRO A 56 11.53 4.92 0.89
C PRO A 56 10.29 5.19 1.75
N GLY A 57 10.46 5.97 2.83
CA GLY A 57 9.32 6.43 3.64
C GLY A 57 8.41 7.33 2.81
N ILE A 58 7.14 6.95 2.69
CA ILE A 58 6.16 7.64 1.85
C ILE A 58 4.81 7.74 2.54
N TYR A 59 4.05 8.77 2.21
CA TYR A 59 2.67 8.94 2.70
C TYR A 59 1.63 8.40 1.73
N SER A 60 2.00 8.25 0.46
CA SER A 60 1.11 7.89 -0.63
C SER A 60 1.88 7.24 -1.78
N LEU A 61 1.18 6.54 -2.67
CA LEU A 61 1.71 6.03 -3.94
C LEU A 61 1.41 6.98 -5.09
N SER A 62 1.50 8.29 -4.85
CA SER A 62 1.31 9.32 -5.87
C SER A 62 2.58 9.50 -6.71
N PRO A 63 2.50 10.19 -7.87
CA PRO A 63 3.67 10.46 -8.71
C PRO A 63 4.38 11.77 -8.38
N TYR A 64 4.14 12.38 -7.22
CA TYR A 64 4.56 13.76 -6.95
C TYR A 64 5.96 13.91 -6.37
N THR A 65 6.41 12.97 -5.55
CA THR A 65 7.77 12.98 -5.02
C THR A 65 8.61 11.88 -5.65
N LEU A 66 9.93 12.05 -5.63
CA LEU A 66 10.85 11.05 -6.15
C LEU A 66 10.76 9.75 -5.36
N GLU A 67 10.64 9.83 -4.04
CA GLU A 67 10.48 8.69 -3.15
C GLU A 67 9.18 7.91 -3.45
N GLU A 68 8.09 8.61 -3.66
CA GLU A 68 6.80 7.99 -4.02
C GLU A 68 6.88 7.30 -5.40
N VAL A 69 7.49 7.94 -6.38
CA VAL A 69 7.69 7.37 -7.71
C VAL A 69 8.54 6.10 -7.65
N VAL A 70 9.65 6.13 -6.90
CA VAL A 70 10.53 4.98 -6.71
C VAL A 70 9.78 3.81 -6.07
N ALA A 71 9.06 4.07 -4.97
CA ALA A 71 8.32 3.04 -4.25
C ALA A 71 7.22 2.41 -5.12
N ARG A 72 6.42 3.23 -5.79
CA ARG A 72 5.33 2.72 -6.62
C ARG A 72 5.83 1.96 -7.85
N ASN A 73 6.89 2.42 -8.50
CA ASN A 73 7.49 1.72 -9.64
C ASN A 73 8.02 0.35 -9.23
N TYR A 74 8.68 0.26 -8.08
CA TYR A 74 9.12 -1.01 -7.54
C TYR A 74 7.94 -1.97 -7.30
N LEU A 75 6.91 -1.51 -6.61
CA LEU A 75 5.74 -2.33 -6.28
C LEU A 75 4.99 -2.83 -7.52
N ILE A 76 4.90 -2.01 -8.55
CA ILE A 76 4.19 -2.35 -9.79
C ILE A 76 5.03 -3.24 -10.69
N SER A 77 6.31 -2.91 -10.89
CA SER A 77 7.19 -3.58 -11.85
C SER A 77 7.77 -4.88 -11.30
N GLU A 78 8.30 -4.84 -10.08
CA GLU A 78 8.93 -5.99 -9.43
C GLU A 78 7.93 -6.91 -8.75
N ARG A 79 6.77 -6.39 -8.36
CA ARG A 79 5.71 -7.13 -7.66
C ARG A 79 6.25 -8.08 -6.61
N PRO A 80 6.68 -7.58 -5.44
CA PRO A 80 7.14 -8.42 -4.35
C PRO A 80 6.09 -9.46 -3.97
N ASP A 81 6.50 -10.53 -3.34
CA ASP A 81 5.60 -11.62 -2.95
C ASP A 81 4.67 -11.25 -1.80
N ALA A 82 5.08 -10.29 -0.97
CA ALA A 82 4.26 -9.69 0.09
C ALA A 82 4.75 -8.29 0.42
N ILE A 83 3.88 -7.52 1.06
CA ILE A 83 4.20 -6.20 1.63
C ILE A 83 4.01 -6.28 3.14
N LEU A 84 5.06 -5.94 3.89
CA LEU A 84 4.98 -5.69 5.31
C LEU A 84 4.83 -4.18 5.50
N ASN A 85 3.61 -3.75 5.84
CA ASN A 85 3.28 -2.35 6.02
C ASN A 85 3.37 -2.00 7.51
N ILE A 86 4.42 -1.27 7.89
CA ILE A 86 4.57 -0.74 9.24
C ILE A 86 3.82 0.58 9.37
N ILE A 87 2.98 0.71 10.39
CA ILE A 87 2.21 1.90 10.69
C ILE A 87 2.45 2.35 12.12
N ASP A 88 2.31 3.65 12.36
CA ASP A 88 2.44 4.24 13.69
C ASP A 88 1.10 4.17 14.41
N GLY A 89 1.01 3.36 15.47
CA GLY A 89 -0.20 3.18 16.26
C GLY A 89 -0.66 4.44 17.00
N THR A 90 0.21 5.44 17.16
CA THR A 90 -0.15 6.73 17.77
C THR A 90 -0.76 7.71 16.77
N ASN A 91 -0.75 7.39 15.49
CA ASN A 91 -1.26 8.25 14.40
C ASN A 91 -1.86 7.40 13.27
N LEU A 92 -2.87 6.61 13.59
CA LEU A 92 -3.48 5.65 12.67
C LEU A 92 -4.04 6.28 11.41
N GLU A 93 -4.80 7.36 11.55
CA GLU A 93 -5.48 8.00 10.41
C GLU A 93 -4.50 8.35 9.29
N ARG A 94 -3.41 9.01 9.64
CA ARG A 94 -2.39 9.42 8.69
C ARG A 94 -1.69 8.24 8.02
N ASN A 95 -1.40 7.19 8.80
CA ASN A 95 -0.70 6.01 8.32
C ASN A 95 -1.57 5.11 7.45
N LEU A 96 -2.85 4.99 7.77
CA LEU A 96 -3.78 4.15 7.02
C LEU A 96 -4.05 4.64 5.60
N TYR A 97 -3.77 5.90 5.30
CA TYR A 97 -3.89 6.43 3.93
C TYR A 97 -3.03 5.63 2.95
N LEU A 98 -1.76 5.41 3.27
CA LEU A 98 -0.88 4.56 2.48
C LEU A 98 -1.39 3.12 2.44
N THR A 99 -1.83 2.58 3.57
CA THR A 99 -2.35 1.22 3.66
C THR A 99 -3.50 0.99 2.69
N THR A 100 -4.44 1.94 2.56
CA THR A 100 -5.57 1.82 1.62
C THR A 100 -5.10 1.66 0.17
N GLN A 101 -3.98 2.25 -0.19
CA GLN A 101 -3.40 2.14 -1.52
C GLN A 101 -2.64 0.84 -1.71
N LEU A 102 -1.89 0.40 -0.70
CA LEU A 102 -1.13 -0.86 -0.76
C LEU A 102 -2.04 -2.07 -0.95
N VAL A 103 -3.18 -2.10 -0.27
CA VAL A 103 -4.13 -3.23 -0.38
C VAL A 103 -4.81 -3.32 -1.75
N GLU A 104 -4.77 -2.26 -2.54
CA GLU A 104 -5.34 -2.24 -3.90
C GLU A 104 -4.42 -2.85 -4.95
N LEU A 105 -3.13 -3.05 -4.64
CA LEU A 105 -2.14 -3.57 -5.60
C LEU A 105 -2.30 -5.05 -5.94
N GLY A 106 -3.09 -5.80 -5.17
CA GLY A 106 -3.24 -7.24 -5.35
C GLY A 106 -2.13 -8.07 -4.72
N ILE A 107 -1.11 -7.44 -4.15
CA ILE A 107 -0.02 -8.09 -3.43
C ILE A 107 -0.47 -8.33 -1.99
N PRO A 108 -0.24 -9.53 -1.41
CA PRO A 108 -0.58 -9.77 -0.01
C PRO A 108 0.07 -8.76 0.94
N VAL A 109 -0.73 -8.16 1.84
CA VAL A 109 -0.27 -7.16 2.81
C VAL A 109 -0.45 -7.68 4.21
N VAL A 110 0.59 -7.51 5.03
CA VAL A 110 0.53 -7.67 6.49
C VAL A 110 0.79 -6.32 7.12
N VAL A 111 -0.09 -5.88 8.00
CA VAL A 111 0.04 -4.61 8.72
C VAL A 111 0.66 -4.87 10.09
N ALA A 112 1.78 -4.21 10.38
CA ALA A 112 2.43 -4.21 11.68
C ALA A 112 2.21 -2.85 12.34
N ILE A 113 1.42 -2.82 13.40
CA ILE A 113 1.16 -1.60 14.17
C ILE A 113 2.29 -1.42 15.16
N ASN A 114 3.12 -0.43 14.90
CA ASN A 114 4.27 -0.09 15.73
C ASN A 114 3.90 0.88 16.85
N MET A 115 4.80 1.04 17.80
CA MET A 115 4.65 1.93 18.96
C MET A 115 3.51 1.51 19.89
N MET A 116 3.20 0.23 19.93
CA MET A 116 2.12 -0.29 20.77
C MET A 116 2.41 -0.15 22.26
N ASP A 117 3.68 -0.08 22.66
CA ASP A 117 4.07 0.27 24.01
C ASP A 117 3.63 1.70 24.40
N VAL A 118 3.74 2.65 23.48
CA VAL A 118 3.28 4.04 23.66
C VAL A 118 1.76 4.10 23.71
N VAL A 119 1.08 3.40 22.79
CA VAL A 119 -0.39 3.32 22.75
C VAL A 119 -0.96 2.82 24.07
N LYS A 120 -0.38 1.73 24.59
CA LYS A 120 -0.80 1.13 25.88
C LYS A 120 -0.51 2.06 27.06
N LYS A 121 0.65 2.73 27.03
CA LYS A 121 1.04 3.71 28.06
C LYS A 121 0.07 4.88 28.11
N ASN A 122 -0.42 5.32 26.97
CA ASN A 122 -1.42 6.41 26.88
C ASN A 122 -2.83 5.99 27.30
N GLY A 123 -3.03 4.69 27.55
CA GLY A 123 -4.35 4.15 27.88
C GLY A 123 -5.24 3.88 26.69
N ASP A 124 -4.71 4.04 25.48
CA ASP A 124 -5.44 3.79 24.24
C ASP A 124 -5.46 2.30 23.92
N LYS A 125 -6.48 1.89 23.19
CA LYS A 125 -6.63 0.51 22.69
C LYS A 125 -6.93 0.55 21.20
N ILE A 126 -6.34 -0.39 20.47
CA ILE A 126 -6.62 -0.60 19.05
C ILE A 126 -7.25 -1.97 18.89
N ASN A 127 -8.42 -2.04 18.28
CA ASN A 127 -9.08 -3.30 17.97
C ASN A 127 -8.46 -3.87 16.68
N THR A 128 -7.40 -4.65 16.84
CA THR A 128 -6.65 -5.22 15.70
C THR A 128 -7.47 -6.22 14.89
N ASP A 129 -8.37 -6.96 15.53
CA ASP A 129 -9.24 -7.92 14.83
C ASP A 129 -10.24 -7.21 13.92
N GLN A 130 -10.83 -6.13 14.40
CA GLN A 130 -11.74 -5.31 13.60
C GLN A 130 -10.99 -4.64 12.44
N LEU A 131 -9.81 -4.09 12.71
CA LEU A 131 -8.98 -3.46 11.69
C LEU A 131 -8.58 -4.48 10.60
N ALA A 132 -8.19 -5.67 10.98
CA ALA A 132 -7.87 -6.77 10.05
C ALA A 132 -9.07 -7.12 9.17
N LYS A 133 -10.26 -7.20 9.75
CA LYS A 133 -11.50 -7.48 9.02
C LYS A 133 -11.85 -6.39 8.02
N GLU A 134 -11.75 -5.12 8.44
CA GLU A 134 -12.06 -3.97 7.57
C GLU A 134 -11.06 -3.83 6.43
N LEU A 135 -9.78 -4.03 6.69
CA LEU A 135 -8.73 -3.96 5.66
C LEU A 135 -8.64 -5.21 4.80
N GLY A 136 -9.18 -6.34 5.26
CA GLY A 136 -9.07 -7.63 4.58
C GLY A 136 -7.67 -8.22 4.60
N CYS A 137 -6.85 -7.87 5.60
CA CYS A 137 -5.48 -8.36 5.74
C CYS A 137 -5.16 -8.69 7.20
N GLN A 138 -4.04 -9.38 7.41
CA GLN A 138 -3.59 -9.67 8.75
C GLN A 138 -2.95 -8.44 9.40
N VAL A 139 -3.21 -8.27 10.69
CA VAL A 139 -2.71 -7.16 11.50
C VAL A 139 -2.04 -7.73 12.75
N CYS A 140 -0.85 -7.25 13.07
CA CYS A 140 -0.14 -7.60 14.28
C CYS A 140 0.35 -6.35 15.01
N GLU A 141 0.63 -6.50 16.31
CA GLU A 141 1.15 -5.43 17.15
C GLU A 141 2.64 -5.60 17.37
N ILE A 142 3.41 -4.53 17.23
CA ILE A 142 4.85 -4.55 17.48
C ILE A 142 5.30 -3.33 18.28
N SER A 143 6.48 -3.45 18.86
CA SER A 143 7.32 -2.33 19.27
C SER A 143 8.73 -2.57 18.71
N ALA A 144 9.05 -1.92 17.61
CA ALA A 144 10.35 -2.08 16.95
C ALA A 144 11.49 -1.67 17.89
N LEU A 145 11.30 -0.58 18.64
CA LEU A 145 12.29 -0.09 19.61
C LEU A 145 12.56 -1.10 20.74
N LYS A 146 11.53 -1.74 21.27
CA LYS A 146 11.65 -2.74 22.34
C LYS A 146 11.90 -4.16 21.83
N GLY A 147 11.81 -4.38 20.54
CA GLY A 147 12.03 -5.68 19.92
C GLY A 147 10.87 -6.66 20.11
N THR A 148 9.67 -6.20 20.47
CA THR A 148 8.50 -7.08 20.67
C THR A 148 7.67 -7.23 19.41
N GLY A 149 7.17 -8.44 19.16
CA GLY A 149 6.28 -8.76 18.03
C GLY A 149 6.96 -8.83 16.65
N ILE A 150 8.26 -8.55 16.57
CA ILE A 150 8.98 -8.48 15.29
C ILE A 150 9.03 -9.85 14.61
N LYS A 151 9.34 -10.90 15.35
CA LYS A 151 9.39 -12.26 14.82
C LYS A 151 8.03 -12.71 14.29
N GLU A 152 6.97 -12.40 15.01
CA GLU A 152 5.59 -12.70 14.59
C GLU A 152 5.22 -11.98 13.30
N ALA A 153 5.54 -10.68 13.20
CA ALA A 153 5.32 -9.89 11.99
C ALA A 153 6.07 -10.48 10.79
N ALA A 154 7.33 -10.86 10.98
CA ALA A 154 8.15 -11.51 9.95
C ALA A 154 7.53 -12.82 9.48
N GLU A 155 7.11 -13.70 10.40
CA GLU A 155 6.50 -14.98 10.07
C GLU A 155 5.16 -14.80 9.32
N LEU A 156 4.34 -13.84 9.72
CA LEU A 156 3.10 -13.52 9.00
C LEU A 156 3.37 -13.07 7.57
N ALA A 157 4.37 -12.22 7.37
CA ALA A 157 4.76 -11.74 6.05
C ALA A 157 5.31 -12.88 5.17
N VAL A 158 6.12 -13.77 5.72
CA VAL A 158 6.64 -14.94 5.00
C VAL A 158 5.51 -15.88 4.59
N LYS A 159 4.58 -16.17 5.51
CA LYS A 159 3.40 -17.00 5.20
C LYS A 159 2.53 -16.38 4.11
N ALA A 160 2.30 -15.08 4.17
CA ALA A 160 1.55 -14.36 3.15
C ALA A 160 2.23 -14.48 1.79
N ALA A 161 3.56 -14.32 1.74
CA ALA A 161 4.34 -14.45 0.52
C ALA A 161 4.30 -15.87 -0.05
N GLU A 162 4.40 -16.88 0.80
CA GLU A 162 4.38 -18.29 0.40
C GLU A 162 3.00 -18.74 -0.10
N SER A 163 1.93 -18.19 0.44
CA SER A 163 0.56 -18.56 0.09
C SER A 163 0.22 -18.21 -1.36
N LYS A 164 0.84 -17.18 -1.92
CA LYS A 164 0.59 -16.67 -3.28
C LYS A 164 -0.88 -16.35 -3.56
N VAL A 165 -1.65 -16.12 -2.51
CA VAL A 165 -3.06 -15.74 -2.64
C VAL A 165 -3.14 -14.24 -2.90
N PRO A 166 -3.69 -13.80 -4.04
CA PRO A 166 -3.85 -12.38 -4.32
C PRO A 166 -4.75 -11.72 -3.28
N MET A 167 -4.44 -10.48 -2.95
CA MET A 167 -5.27 -9.69 -2.06
C MET A 167 -6.37 -9.00 -2.87
N VAL A 168 -7.63 -9.14 -2.41
CA VAL A 168 -8.77 -8.44 -2.98
C VAL A 168 -9.17 -7.31 -2.04
N PRO A 169 -9.18 -6.04 -2.49
CA PRO A 169 -9.59 -4.92 -1.66
C PRO A 169 -11.01 -5.09 -1.13
N GLN A 170 -11.21 -4.82 0.15
CA GLN A 170 -12.50 -4.97 0.82
C GLN A 170 -13.28 -3.64 0.92
N HIS A 171 -12.61 -2.51 0.71
CA HIS A 171 -13.25 -1.21 0.80
C HIS A 171 -13.95 -0.82 -0.50
N SER A 172 -15.00 -0.03 -0.34
CA SER A 172 -15.71 0.60 -1.46
C SER A 172 -15.86 2.10 -1.22
N PHE A 173 -15.87 2.83 -2.31
CA PHE A 173 -16.11 4.26 -2.32
C PHE A 173 -17.60 4.58 -2.53
N ASN A 174 -17.95 5.85 -2.63
CA ASN A 174 -19.30 6.29 -3.00
C ASN A 174 -19.75 5.60 -4.30
N GLY A 175 -21.03 5.29 -4.39
CA GLY A 175 -21.60 4.58 -5.55
C GLY A 175 -21.31 5.22 -6.90
N VAL A 176 -21.27 6.54 -6.98
CA VAL A 176 -20.92 7.28 -8.20
C VAL A 176 -19.49 6.96 -8.64
N VAL A 177 -18.56 6.94 -7.69
CA VAL A 177 -17.15 6.63 -7.93
C VAL A 177 -16.98 5.17 -8.29
N GLU A 178 -17.62 4.25 -7.57
CA GLU A 178 -17.57 2.82 -7.87
C GLU A 178 -18.12 2.50 -9.26
N HIS A 179 -19.17 3.19 -9.66
CA HIS A 179 -19.74 3.05 -11.00
C HIS A 179 -18.74 3.47 -12.09
N ALA A 180 -18.08 4.60 -11.92
CA ALA A 180 -17.04 5.06 -12.84
C ALA A 180 -15.85 4.10 -12.89
N ILE A 181 -15.41 3.60 -11.73
CA ILE A 181 -14.33 2.61 -11.65
C ILE A 181 -14.70 1.32 -12.40
N ALA A 182 -15.90 0.81 -12.20
CA ALA A 182 -16.38 -0.38 -12.89
C ALA A 182 -16.42 -0.21 -14.42
N HIS A 183 -16.87 0.95 -14.90
CA HIS A 183 -16.86 1.27 -16.33
C HIS A 183 -15.45 1.32 -16.91
N ILE A 184 -14.48 1.87 -16.16
CA ILE A 184 -13.07 1.90 -16.58
C ILE A 184 -12.51 0.48 -16.67
N GLU A 185 -12.79 -0.36 -15.70
CA GLU A 185 -12.37 -1.77 -15.70
C GLU A 185 -12.91 -2.50 -16.93
N GLU A 186 -14.20 -2.38 -17.20
CA GLU A 186 -14.86 -3.01 -18.35
C GLU A 186 -14.34 -2.48 -19.69
N ALA A 187 -14.09 -1.19 -19.78
CA ALA A 187 -13.68 -0.55 -21.03
C ALA A 187 -12.24 -0.86 -21.43
N PHE A 188 -11.35 -1.10 -20.47
CA PHE A 188 -9.94 -1.15 -20.78
C PHE A 188 -9.12 -2.19 -20.01
N LEU A 189 -9.55 -2.66 -18.86
CA LEU A 189 -8.74 -3.49 -17.97
C LEU A 189 -9.08 -5.00 -18.01
N ASN A 190 -9.84 -5.46 -18.97
CA ASN A 190 -10.24 -6.87 -19.07
C ASN A 190 -9.06 -7.84 -19.17
N ASP A 191 -7.95 -7.42 -19.78
CA ASP A 191 -6.74 -8.22 -19.93
C ASP A 191 -5.77 -8.11 -18.75
N VAL A 192 -6.09 -7.24 -17.79
CA VAL A 192 -5.31 -7.09 -16.56
C VAL A 192 -5.82 -8.08 -15.51
N ALA A 193 -4.91 -8.68 -14.75
CA ALA A 193 -5.28 -9.60 -13.68
C ALA A 193 -6.29 -8.94 -12.72
N GLU A 194 -7.33 -9.69 -12.34
CA GLU A 194 -8.46 -9.18 -11.55
C GLU A 194 -8.01 -8.44 -10.28
N GLU A 195 -7.03 -8.98 -9.56
CA GLU A 195 -6.49 -8.40 -8.34
C GLU A 195 -5.77 -7.06 -8.55
N GLN A 196 -5.41 -6.73 -9.80
CA GLN A 196 -4.73 -5.48 -10.16
C GLN A 196 -5.67 -4.43 -10.76
N GLN A 197 -6.84 -4.83 -11.22
CA GLN A 197 -7.74 -3.96 -11.98
C GLN A 197 -8.16 -2.72 -11.18
N ARG A 198 -8.48 -2.88 -9.90
CA ARG A 198 -8.95 -1.77 -9.07
C ARG A 198 -7.92 -0.66 -8.93
N TRP A 199 -6.66 -1.02 -8.68
CA TRP A 199 -5.59 -0.02 -8.55
C TRP A 199 -5.42 0.78 -9.85
N TYR A 200 -5.37 0.09 -10.98
CA TYR A 200 -5.26 0.75 -12.29
C TYR A 200 -6.47 1.61 -12.60
N ALA A 201 -7.67 1.13 -12.32
CA ALA A 201 -8.91 1.87 -12.56
C ALA A 201 -8.96 3.17 -11.74
N ILE A 202 -8.57 3.12 -10.47
CA ILE A 202 -8.48 4.30 -9.62
C ILE A 202 -7.45 5.30 -10.16
N LYS A 203 -6.28 4.83 -10.60
CA LYS A 203 -5.25 5.70 -11.19
C LYS A 203 -5.70 6.32 -12.50
N ILE A 204 -6.40 5.59 -13.33
CA ILE A 204 -7.00 6.13 -14.55
C ILE A 204 -8.07 7.19 -14.22
N PHE A 205 -8.93 6.91 -13.24
CA PHE A 205 -9.93 7.86 -12.75
C PHE A 205 -9.28 9.17 -12.24
N GLU A 206 -8.16 9.07 -11.53
CA GLU A 206 -7.39 10.22 -11.06
C GLU A 206 -6.62 10.93 -12.18
N ARG A 207 -6.67 10.45 -13.42
CA ARG A 207 -5.89 10.93 -14.57
C ARG A 207 -4.38 10.88 -14.33
N ASP A 208 -3.91 9.81 -13.71
CA ASP A 208 -2.48 9.59 -13.50
C ASP A 208 -1.79 9.36 -14.84
N GLU A 209 -1.11 10.37 -15.34
CA GLU A 209 -0.51 10.37 -16.67
C GLU A 209 0.53 9.27 -16.84
N LYS A 210 1.32 8.98 -15.83
CA LYS A 210 2.34 7.94 -15.89
C LYS A 210 1.73 6.55 -16.06
N VAL A 211 0.64 6.27 -15.38
CA VAL A 211 -0.09 5.01 -15.50
C VAL A 211 -0.77 4.92 -16.86
N ILE A 212 -1.44 5.98 -17.29
CA ILE A 212 -2.12 6.03 -18.59
C ILE A 212 -1.13 5.81 -19.73
N GLU A 213 0.02 6.45 -19.69
CA GLU A 213 1.09 6.29 -20.66
C GLU A 213 1.65 4.86 -20.65
N GLN A 214 1.93 4.32 -19.47
CA GLN A 214 2.43 2.95 -19.30
C GLN A 214 1.48 1.91 -19.87
N LEU A 215 0.17 2.11 -19.72
CA LEU A 215 -0.85 1.19 -20.24
C LEU A 215 -1.07 1.30 -21.74
N GLY A 216 -0.57 2.34 -22.39
CA GLY A 216 -0.68 2.53 -23.84
C GLY A 216 -2.12 2.72 -24.31
N MET A 217 -2.94 3.47 -23.56
CA MET A 217 -4.34 3.73 -23.92
C MET A 217 -4.47 4.50 -25.23
N SER A 218 -5.37 4.05 -26.10
CA SER A 218 -5.70 4.77 -27.34
C SER A 218 -6.49 6.05 -27.04
N GLU A 219 -6.42 7.04 -27.93
CA GLU A 219 -7.18 8.27 -27.78
C GLU A 219 -8.70 8.04 -27.75
N GLN A 220 -9.18 7.03 -28.46
CA GLN A 220 -10.61 6.65 -28.43
C GLN A 220 -11.03 6.18 -27.04
N VAL A 221 -10.23 5.32 -26.40
CA VAL A 221 -10.49 4.80 -25.05
C VAL A 221 -10.39 5.92 -24.03
N LYS A 222 -9.37 6.78 -24.13
CA LYS A 222 -9.23 7.96 -23.26
C LYS A 222 -10.46 8.86 -23.34
N THR A 223 -10.96 9.16 -24.54
CA THR A 223 -12.14 10.00 -24.74
C THR A 223 -13.40 9.34 -24.15
N HIS A 224 -13.54 8.05 -24.30
CA HIS A 224 -14.67 7.31 -23.74
C HIS A 224 -14.66 7.33 -22.21
N ILE A 225 -13.52 7.04 -21.60
CA ILE A 225 -13.34 7.03 -20.14
C ILE A 225 -13.51 8.44 -19.57
N GLU A 226 -13.00 9.46 -20.26
CA GLU A 226 -13.10 10.86 -19.83
C GLU A 226 -14.55 11.31 -19.61
N LYS A 227 -15.48 10.79 -20.39
CA LYS A 227 -16.91 11.06 -20.18
C LYS A 227 -17.40 10.56 -18.83
N ASP A 228 -16.98 9.36 -18.43
CA ASP A 228 -17.36 8.78 -17.14
C ASP A 228 -16.74 9.57 -15.98
N ILE A 229 -15.49 9.98 -16.13
CA ILE A 229 -14.79 10.78 -15.13
C ILE A 229 -15.45 12.15 -14.96
N CYS A 230 -15.71 12.84 -16.06
CA CYS A 230 -16.39 14.14 -16.03
C CYS A 230 -17.80 14.06 -15.44
N ALA A 231 -18.54 13.00 -15.72
CA ALA A 231 -19.86 12.78 -15.14
C ALA A 231 -19.78 12.63 -13.62
N ALA A 232 -18.80 11.87 -13.12
CA ALA A 232 -18.57 11.71 -11.68
C ALA A 232 -18.12 13.03 -11.03
N GLU A 233 -17.23 13.77 -11.65
CA GLU A 233 -16.79 15.08 -11.17
C GLU A 233 -17.94 16.07 -11.06
N LYS A 234 -18.83 16.09 -12.04
CA LYS A 234 -20.01 16.94 -12.03
C LYS A 234 -20.98 16.58 -10.90
N GLU A 235 -21.22 15.29 -10.71
CA GLU A 235 -22.14 14.80 -9.67
C GLU A 235 -21.58 15.01 -8.27
N MET A 236 -20.27 14.80 -8.08
CA MET A 236 -19.58 14.97 -6.80
C MET A 236 -19.15 16.42 -6.52
N ASP A 237 -19.26 17.31 -7.51
CA ASP A 237 -18.85 18.72 -7.46
C ASP A 237 -17.39 18.90 -7.01
N ASP A 238 -16.48 18.10 -7.56
CA ASP A 238 -15.05 18.12 -7.25
C ASP A 238 -14.24 17.49 -8.39
N ASP A 239 -12.93 17.73 -8.41
CA ASP A 239 -12.05 17.04 -9.35
C ASP A 239 -11.78 15.57 -8.93
N SER A 240 -11.43 14.74 -9.90
CA SER A 240 -11.30 13.30 -9.69
C SER A 240 -10.24 12.91 -8.65
N GLU A 241 -9.13 13.63 -8.59
CA GLU A 241 -8.07 13.36 -7.62
C GLU A 241 -8.53 13.69 -6.20
N SER A 242 -9.18 14.83 -6.01
CA SER A 242 -9.76 15.23 -4.73
C SER A 242 -10.88 14.29 -4.29
N ILE A 243 -11.71 13.82 -5.22
CA ILE A 243 -12.76 12.84 -4.95
C ILE A 243 -12.15 11.58 -4.32
N ILE A 244 -11.14 11.01 -4.95
CA ILE A 244 -10.50 9.79 -4.43
C ILE A 244 -9.84 10.03 -3.07
N THR A 245 -9.14 11.15 -2.91
CA THR A 245 -8.53 11.52 -1.63
C THR A 245 -9.58 11.60 -0.52
N ASN A 246 -10.69 12.29 -0.76
CA ASN A 246 -11.78 12.41 0.20
C ASN A 246 -12.43 11.07 0.50
N GLU A 247 -12.69 10.24 -0.50
CA GLU A 247 -13.27 8.92 -0.32
C GLU A 247 -12.36 8.00 0.53
N ARG A 248 -11.04 8.09 0.36
CA ARG A 248 -10.10 7.35 1.22
C ARG A 248 -10.20 7.79 2.68
N TYR A 249 -10.26 9.09 2.94
CA TYR A 249 -10.41 9.60 4.30
C TYR A 249 -11.77 9.29 4.91
N ILE A 250 -12.84 9.28 4.14
CA ILE A 250 -14.16 8.84 4.60
C ILE A 250 -14.09 7.36 5.03
N TYR A 251 -13.46 6.52 4.22
CA TYR A 251 -13.27 5.11 4.53
C TYR A 251 -12.43 4.92 5.80
N ILE A 252 -11.30 5.60 5.91
CA ILE A 252 -10.43 5.56 7.09
C ILE A 252 -11.18 6.01 8.34
N ALA A 253 -11.92 7.10 8.26
CA ALA A 253 -12.74 7.59 9.38
C ALA A 253 -13.78 6.56 9.84
N SER A 254 -14.35 5.79 8.91
CA SER A 254 -15.28 4.71 9.25
C SER A 254 -14.62 3.55 10.01
N ILE A 255 -13.33 3.29 9.73
CA ILE A 255 -12.58 2.22 10.38
C ILE A 255 -12.16 2.62 11.80
N ILE A 256 -11.69 3.85 12.01
CA ILE A 256 -11.12 4.29 13.28
C ILE A 256 -12.16 4.80 14.27
N LYS A 257 -13.41 4.87 13.89
CA LYS A 257 -14.50 5.41 14.72
C LYS A 257 -14.88 4.50 15.89
N ASP A 258 -14.64 3.21 15.79
CA ASP A 258 -14.96 2.17 16.76
C ASP A 258 -13.71 1.67 17.48
#